data_a5b74336d23b1f7a129c71d9e0016615
#
_entry.id   a5b74336d23b1f7a129c71d9e0016615
#
_cell.length_a   1.000
_cell.length_b   1.000
_cell.length_c   1.000
_cell.angle_alpha   90.00
_cell.angle_beta   90.00
_cell.angle_gamma   90.00
#
_symmetry.space_group_name_H-M   'P 1'
#
loop_
_entity.id
_entity.type
_entity.pdbx_description
1 polymer ?
#
loop_
_entity_poly.entity_id
_entity_poly.type
_entity_poly.pdbx_seq_one_letter_code
_entity_poly.pdbx_strand_id
1 'polypeptide(L)'
;MKNLKKVGIDTICYNWMPVISWDRTTTDRPGRGRARVTTFDYEDIKDKAFTKYGEVSKVTLWKNLEYFLKAVVPEAEKSGIKLALHPDDPQVDSIRGISRIMTTADAFRRMADIYPSPNNGLTMC
;
A
#
# COMPACT_ATOMS: atom_id res chain seq x y z
N MET A 1 5.98 -18.08 -2.80
CA MET A 1 5.60 -18.30 -1.40
C MET A 1 6.23 -19.58 -0.83
N LYS A 2 6.10 -20.77 -1.45
CA LYS A 2 6.66 -22.03 -0.92
C LYS A 2 8.14 -21.96 -0.55
N ASN A 3 8.97 -21.29 -1.34
CA ASN A 3 10.41 -21.17 -1.06
C ASN A 3 10.70 -20.26 0.15
N LEU A 4 9.89 -19.24 0.39
CA LEU A 4 9.99 -18.39 1.58
C LEU A 4 9.67 -19.19 2.84
N LYS A 5 8.62 -20.00 2.79
CA LYS A 5 8.25 -20.86 3.92
C LYS A 5 9.34 -21.86 4.28
N LYS A 6 10.02 -22.43 3.28
CA LYS A 6 11.14 -23.38 3.50
C LYS A 6 12.31 -22.77 4.28
N VAL A 7 12.52 -21.46 4.18
CA VAL A 7 13.58 -20.73 4.90
C VAL A 7 13.07 -20.01 6.16
N GLY A 8 11.88 -20.38 6.64
CA GLY A 8 11.33 -19.86 7.89
C GLY A 8 10.60 -18.51 7.79
N ILE A 9 10.42 -17.97 6.59
CA ILE A 9 9.64 -16.74 6.40
C ILE A 9 8.16 -17.14 6.25
N ASP A 10 7.31 -16.66 7.15
CA ASP A 10 5.90 -17.00 7.19
C ASP A 10 4.98 -15.79 6.93
N THR A 11 5.52 -14.59 6.80
CA THR A 11 4.76 -13.36 6.59
C THR A 11 5.40 -12.52 5.48
N ILE A 12 4.56 -12.03 4.56
CA ILE A 12 4.95 -11.10 3.49
C ILE A 12 4.20 -9.80 3.70
N CYS A 13 4.93 -8.73 4.03
CA CYS A 13 4.38 -7.38 4.01
C CYS A 13 4.43 -6.85 2.57
N TYR A 14 3.33 -6.23 2.11
CA TYR A 14 3.24 -5.61 0.80
C TYR A 14 2.40 -4.33 0.86
N ASN A 15 2.50 -3.48 -0.14
CA ASN A 15 1.67 -2.29 -0.28
C ASN A 15 0.85 -2.31 -1.57
N TRP A 16 -0.16 -1.45 -1.65
CA TRP A 16 -1.01 -1.28 -2.83
C TRP A 16 -0.90 0.14 -3.39
N MET A 17 0.32 0.58 -3.62
CA MET A 17 0.67 1.91 -4.10
C MET A 17 1.26 1.82 -5.53
N PRO A 18 0.43 1.67 -6.57
CA PRO A 18 0.93 1.54 -7.94
C PRO A 18 1.52 2.86 -8.42
N VAL A 19 2.51 2.79 -9.30
CA VAL A 19 3.17 3.91 -9.97
C VAL A 19 4.00 4.79 -9.03
N ILE A 20 3.40 5.31 -7.97
CA ILE A 20 4.06 6.15 -6.96
C ILE A 20 3.94 5.44 -5.62
N SER A 21 5.06 4.98 -5.09
CA SER A 21 5.17 4.39 -3.77
C SER A 21 5.59 5.47 -2.76
N TRP A 22 6.12 5.15 -1.61
CA TRP A 22 6.56 6.07 -0.55
C TRP A 22 7.13 7.40 -1.06
N ASP A 23 6.26 8.34 -1.42
CA ASP A 23 6.68 9.64 -1.95
C ASP A 23 7.13 10.56 -0.81
N ARG A 24 8.16 11.37 -1.08
CA ARG A 24 8.66 12.38 -0.15
C ARG A 24 8.94 13.65 -0.93
N THR A 25 8.51 14.79 -0.38
CA THR A 25 8.75 16.10 -1.03
C THR A 25 10.13 16.64 -0.69
N THR A 26 10.67 16.26 0.47
CA THR A 26 12.05 16.54 0.84
C THR A 26 12.65 15.44 1.69
N THR A 27 13.96 15.23 1.55
CA THR A 27 14.71 14.23 2.31
C THR A 27 15.61 14.85 3.37
N ASP A 28 15.60 16.18 3.54
CA ASP A 28 16.56 16.92 4.33
C ASP A 28 15.93 18.09 5.11
N ARG A 29 14.70 17.92 5.64
CA ARG A 29 14.03 18.95 6.44
C ARG A 29 14.58 18.93 7.88
N PRO A 30 14.93 20.09 8.46
CA PRO A 30 15.25 20.14 9.88
C PRO A 30 14.06 19.78 10.76
N GLY A 31 14.21 18.78 11.60
CA GLY A 31 13.23 18.34 12.58
C GLY A 31 13.63 18.72 14.00
N ARG A 32 12.96 18.10 15.00
CA ARG A 32 13.25 18.32 16.43
C ARG A 32 14.70 17.96 16.73
N GLY A 33 15.38 18.80 17.53
CA GLY A 33 16.77 18.60 17.89
C GLY A 33 17.76 18.78 16.73
N ARG A 34 17.35 19.48 15.65
CA ARG A 34 18.11 19.66 14.40
C ARG A 34 18.37 18.34 13.63
N ALA A 35 17.65 17.27 13.93
CA ALA A 35 17.72 16.06 13.13
C ALA A 35 17.26 16.35 11.70
N ARG A 36 17.90 15.73 10.71
CA ARG A 36 17.44 15.77 9.32
C ARG A 36 16.47 14.64 9.10
N VAL A 37 15.28 14.97 8.57
CA VAL A 37 14.19 14.02 8.38
C VAL A 37 13.60 14.12 6.97
N THR A 38 13.11 13.00 6.46
CA THR A 38 12.29 12.98 5.27
C THR A 38 10.88 13.44 5.61
N THR A 39 10.27 14.24 4.73
CA THR A 39 8.90 14.72 4.92
C THR A 39 8.12 14.64 3.62
N PHE A 40 6.81 14.57 3.77
CA PHE A 40 5.86 14.75 2.68
C PHE A 40 4.99 15.97 3.01
N ASP A 41 4.94 16.92 2.07
CA ASP A 41 4.04 18.07 2.13
C ASP A 41 3.18 18.07 0.87
N TYR A 42 1.86 17.97 1.03
CA TYR A 42 0.94 17.88 -0.11
C TYR A 42 0.96 19.15 -0.96
N GLU A 43 1.17 20.31 -0.33
CA GLU A 43 1.23 21.59 -1.03
C GLU A 43 2.37 21.64 -2.07
N ASP A 44 3.46 20.93 -1.82
CA ASP A 44 4.61 20.87 -2.75
C ASP A 44 4.30 20.06 -4.02
N ILE A 45 3.20 19.26 -4.03
CA ILE A 45 2.91 18.36 -5.15
C ILE A 45 1.52 18.50 -5.75
N LYS A 46 0.58 19.21 -5.11
CA LYS A 46 -0.82 19.28 -5.53
C LYS A 46 -1.02 19.74 -6.98
N ASP A 47 -0.15 20.66 -7.44
CA ASP A 47 -0.20 21.25 -8.77
C ASP A 47 0.76 20.57 -9.78
N LYS A 48 1.45 19.51 -9.39
CA LYS A 48 2.32 18.77 -10.31
C LYS A 48 1.51 18.02 -11.35
N ALA A 49 2.02 18.00 -12.57
CA ALA A 49 1.42 17.27 -13.67
C ALA A 49 1.17 15.78 -13.32
N PHE A 50 0.13 15.23 -13.89
CA PHE A 50 -0.16 13.81 -13.78
C PHE A 50 1.02 12.96 -14.24
N THR A 51 1.07 11.73 -13.76
CA THR A 51 2.03 10.75 -14.26
C THR A 51 1.73 10.41 -15.72
N LYS A 52 2.65 9.73 -16.40
CA LYS A 52 2.43 9.25 -17.77
C LYS A 52 1.23 8.29 -17.90
N TYR A 53 0.69 7.79 -16.80
CA TYR A 53 -0.48 6.90 -16.77
C TYR A 53 -1.81 7.69 -16.63
N GLY A 54 -1.75 9.02 -16.52
CA GLY A 54 -2.93 9.85 -16.33
C GLY A 54 -3.60 9.59 -14.99
N GLU A 55 -4.93 9.62 -14.98
CA GLU A 55 -5.73 9.37 -13.80
C GLU A 55 -6.01 7.88 -13.60
N VAL A 56 -5.70 7.38 -12.40
CA VAL A 56 -6.06 6.02 -11.96
C VAL A 56 -7.02 6.13 -10.77
N SER A 57 -8.29 5.82 -11.01
CA SER A 57 -9.36 6.00 -10.04
C SER A 57 -9.33 4.99 -8.89
N LYS A 58 -9.94 5.37 -7.75
CA LYS A 58 -10.17 4.45 -6.63
C LYS A 58 -10.93 3.19 -7.06
N VAL A 59 -11.90 3.33 -7.97
CA VAL A 59 -12.69 2.19 -8.50
C VAL A 59 -11.78 1.19 -9.21
N THR A 60 -10.89 1.68 -10.07
CA THR A 60 -9.91 0.84 -10.77
C THR A 60 -8.98 0.12 -9.79
N LEU A 61 -8.49 0.83 -8.77
CA LEU A 61 -7.59 0.25 -7.78
C LEU A 61 -8.27 -0.84 -6.94
N TRP A 62 -9.52 -0.62 -6.52
CA TRP A 62 -10.30 -1.64 -5.79
C TRP A 62 -10.55 -2.88 -6.64
N LYS A 63 -10.93 -2.72 -7.91
CA LYS A 63 -11.11 -3.84 -8.84
C LYS A 63 -9.83 -4.66 -9.01
N ASN A 64 -8.70 -3.98 -9.15
CA ASN A 64 -7.41 -4.63 -9.30
C ASN A 64 -6.97 -5.34 -8.01
N LEU A 65 -7.20 -4.73 -6.83
CA LEU A 65 -6.92 -5.35 -5.54
C LEU A 65 -7.77 -6.59 -5.33
N GLU A 66 -9.05 -6.54 -5.66
CA GLU A 66 -9.95 -7.69 -5.58
C GLU A 66 -9.46 -8.86 -6.46
N TYR A 67 -9.09 -8.56 -7.70
CA TYR A 67 -8.51 -9.56 -8.61
C TYR A 67 -7.24 -10.19 -8.04
N PHE A 68 -6.34 -9.34 -7.51
CA PHE A 68 -5.10 -9.79 -6.89
C PHE A 68 -5.34 -10.69 -5.68
N LEU A 69 -6.19 -10.25 -4.73
CA LEU A 69 -6.45 -11.01 -3.51
C LEU A 69 -7.08 -12.36 -3.81
N LYS A 70 -8.06 -12.42 -4.71
CA LYS A 70 -8.72 -13.68 -5.12
C LYS A 70 -7.74 -14.68 -5.75
N ALA A 71 -6.69 -14.20 -6.40
CA ALA A 71 -5.66 -15.06 -6.98
C ALA A 71 -4.57 -15.46 -5.98
N VAL A 72 -4.16 -14.55 -5.11
CA VAL A 72 -2.93 -14.69 -4.32
C VAL A 72 -3.18 -15.28 -2.93
N VAL A 73 -4.32 -14.96 -2.30
CA VAL A 73 -4.62 -15.46 -0.94
C VAL A 73 -4.75 -17.00 -0.90
N PRO A 74 -5.43 -17.68 -1.86
CA PRO A 74 -5.44 -19.14 -1.89
C PRO A 74 -4.04 -19.76 -1.98
N GLU A 75 -3.13 -19.13 -2.70
CA GLU A 75 -1.74 -19.61 -2.79
C GLU A 75 -0.94 -19.32 -1.50
N ALA A 76 -1.27 -18.27 -0.80
CA ALA A 76 -0.71 -17.96 0.52
C ALA A 76 -1.16 -19.00 1.55
N GLU A 77 -2.44 -19.37 1.58
CA GLU A 77 -2.99 -20.45 2.43
C GLU A 77 -2.29 -21.78 2.18
N LYS A 78 -2.24 -22.23 0.92
CA LYS A 78 -1.53 -23.48 0.53
C LYS A 78 -0.05 -23.49 0.91
N SER A 79 0.55 -22.33 0.99
CA SER A 79 1.98 -22.17 1.31
C SER A 79 2.24 -21.94 2.80
N GLY A 80 1.21 -21.76 3.62
CA GLY A 80 1.33 -21.37 5.03
C GLY A 80 1.97 -20.00 5.24
N ILE A 81 1.74 -19.06 4.29
CA ILE A 81 2.24 -17.68 4.32
C ILE A 81 1.10 -16.74 4.68
N LYS A 82 1.36 -15.77 5.53
CA LYS A 82 0.46 -14.66 5.81
C LYS A 82 0.80 -13.48 4.91
N LEU A 83 -0.20 -12.84 4.35
CA LEU A 83 -0.08 -11.58 3.61
C LEU A 83 -0.47 -10.44 4.55
N ALA A 84 0.32 -9.38 4.60
CA ALA A 84 0.10 -8.22 5.46
C ALA A 84 0.15 -6.94 4.62
N LEU A 85 -1.02 -6.39 4.27
CA LEU A 85 -1.12 -5.17 3.48
C LEU A 85 -0.75 -3.96 4.33
N HIS A 86 0.21 -3.18 3.87
CA HIS A 86 0.67 -1.95 4.51
C HIS A 86 -0.27 -0.78 4.15
N PRO A 87 -0.56 0.15 5.08
CA PRO A 87 -1.27 1.39 4.76
C PRO A 87 -0.57 2.18 3.65
N ASP A 88 -1.34 2.98 2.92
CA ASP A 88 -0.75 3.92 1.98
C ASP A 88 0.10 4.98 2.72
N ASP A 89 1.25 5.30 2.16
CA ASP A 89 2.16 6.32 2.67
C ASP A 89 2.67 7.18 1.50
N PRO A 90 2.31 8.45 1.48
CA PRO A 90 1.46 9.19 2.43
C PRO A 90 -0.02 8.84 2.32
N GLN A 91 -0.78 9.04 3.41
CA GLN A 91 -2.21 8.81 3.50
C GLN A 91 -3.00 10.01 2.95
N VAL A 92 -2.98 10.18 1.64
CA VAL A 92 -3.71 11.22 0.90
C VAL A 92 -4.66 10.59 -0.11
N ASP A 93 -5.61 11.37 -0.64
CA ASP A 93 -6.59 10.85 -1.59
C ASP A 93 -5.99 10.44 -2.93
N SER A 94 -5.00 11.20 -3.41
CA SER A 94 -4.28 10.92 -4.64
C SER A 94 -2.95 11.65 -4.71
N ILE A 95 -2.04 11.13 -5.53
CA ILE A 95 -0.77 11.78 -5.88
C ILE A 95 -0.64 11.79 -7.40
N ARG A 96 -0.59 12.99 -8.00
CA ARG A 96 -0.38 13.19 -9.44
C ARG A 96 -1.30 12.32 -10.31
N GLY A 97 -2.60 12.26 -9.96
CA GLY A 97 -3.62 11.48 -10.65
C GLY A 97 -3.75 10.02 -10.21
N ILE A 98 -2.85 9.51 -9.39
CA ILE A 98 -2.94 8.14 -8.89
C ILE A 98 -3.66 8.14 -7.54
N SER A 99 -4.84 7.55 -7.49
CA SER A 99 -5.63 7.43 -6.25
C SER A 99 -4.94 6.55 -5.20
N ARG A 100 -5.35 6.75 -3.94
CA ARG A 100 -4.97 5.93 -2.77
C ARG A 100 -6.22 5.29 -2.18
N ILE A 101 -6.13 4.04 -1.73
CA ILE A 101 -7.28 3.30 -1.22
C ILE A 101 -7.08 2.69 0.17
N MET A 102 -5.83 2.50 0.61
CA MET A 102 -5.52 1.96 1.95
C MET A 102 -5.25 3.07 2.97
N THR A 103 -6.17 4.04 3.08
CA THR A 103 -6.00 5.25 3.88
C THR A 103 -6.88 5.31 5.14
N THR A 104 -7.79 4.35 5.33
CA THR A 104 -8.73 4.32 6.46
C THR A 104 -8.93 2.92 7.02
N ALA A 105 -9.39 2.82 8.28
CA ALA A 105 -9.75 1.53 8.88
C ALA A 105 -10.86 0.79 8.09
N ASP A 106 -11.82 1.53 7.53
CA ASP A 106 -12.90 0.92 6.72
C ASP A 106 -12.38 0.34 5.40
N ALA A 107 -11.34 0.96 4.81
CA ALA A 107 -10.66 0.40 3.65
C ALA A 107 -10.02 -0.96 3.97
N PHE A 108 -9.40 -1.09 5.14
CA PHE A 108 -8.84 -2.38 5.58
C PHE A 108 -9.92 -3.43 5.88
N ARG A 109 -11.05 -3.04 6.48
CA ARG A 109 -12.20 -3.95 6.67
C ARG A 109 -12.70 -4.45 5.31
N ARG A 110 -12.92 -3.53 4.37
CA ARG A 110 -13.31 -3.88 3.00
C ARG A 110 -12.30 -4.82 2.33
N MET A 111 -11.00 -4.58 2.49
CA MET A 111 -9.95 -5.45 1.95
C MET A 111 -10.04 -6.86 2.54
N ALA A 112 -10.22 -6.99 3.85
CA ALA A 112 -10.38 -8.27 4.51
C ALA A 112 -11.64 -9.02 4.04
N ASP A 113 -12.75 -8.30 3.81
CA ASP A 113 -14.02 -8.86 3.34
C ASP A 113 -13.96 -9.34 1.88
N ILE A 114 -13.02 -8.84 1.06
CA ILE A 114 -12.82 -9.33 -0.32
C ILE A 114 -12.46 -10.82 -0.34
N TYR A 115 -11.63 -11.25 0.59
CA TYR A 115 -11.25 -12.65 0.77
C TYR A 115 -11.01 -12.92 2.27
N PRO A 116 -12.05 -13.30 3.00
CA PRO A 116 -11.93 -13.62 4.43
C PRO A 116 -11.01 -14.81 4.65
N SER A 117 -9.85 -14.57 5.26
CA SER A 117 -8.85 -15.60 5.53
C SER A 117 -7.90 -15.14 6.64
N PRO A 118 -7.45 -16.06 7.52
CA PRO A 118 -6.38 -15.76 8.47
C PRO A 118 -5.04 -15.46 7.80
N ASN A 119 -4.93 -15.70 6.49
CA ASN A 119 -3.75 -15.40 5.69
C ASN A 119 -3.86 -14.07 4.93
N ASN A 120 -4.99 -13.36 5.03
CA ASN A 120 -5.21 -12.05 4.45
C ASN A 120 -5.33 -11.00 5.58
N GLY A 121 -4.27 -10.32 5.89
CA GLY A 121 -4.17 -9.40 7.01
C GLY A 121 -3.57 -8.05 6.65
N LEU A 122 -3.24 -7.28 7.66
CA LEU A 122 -2.70 -5.94 7.53
C LEU A 122 -1.41 -5.76 8.35
N THR A 123 -0.61 -4.78 7.96
CA THR A 123 0.53 -4.29 8.73
C THR A 123 0.09 -3.11 9.59
N MET A 124 0.33 -3.20 10.90
CA MET A 124 0.20 -2.05 11.82
C MET A 124 1.49 -1.22 11.73
N CYS A 125 1.38 -0.08 11.12
CA CYS A 125 2.51 0.84 10.96
C CYS A 125 2.18 2.19 11.60
#